data_b61ab99029f50d6134d42c4e27e17c59
#
_entry.id   b61ab99029f50d6134d42c4e27e17c59
#
_cell.length_a   1.000
_cell.length_b   1.000
_cell.length_c   1.000
_cell.angle_alpha   90.00
_cell.angle_beta   90.00
_cell.angle_gamma   90.00
#
_symmetry.space_group_name_H-M   'P 1'
#
loop_
_entity.id
_entity.type
_entity.pdbx_description
1 polymer ?
#
loop_
_entity_poly.entity_id
_entity_poly.type
_entity_poly.pdbx_seq_one_letter_code
_entity_poly.pdbx_strand_id
1 'polypeptide(L)'
;HKSEGDFVQLRPLNKNRKGKKDKKNIDEATDTYDTIEWLIHHTHSNERVGTWGISYEGFYATMTASCNHPALKAVSPQAPVTDWFRGDDRHHNGAFTLLQTTNFLPRLEGRNMGKGVMHQIVKNDVYTDFLSIGTFKDIDNLVRDTTETMWNNIKNHPNFDEFWKERDARTSC
;
A
#
# COMPACT_ATOMS: atom_id res chain seq x y z
N HIS A 1 5.90 -9.19 2.92
CA HIS A 1 5.82 -10.04 1.72
C HIS A 1 6.25 -11.49 1.95
N LYS A 2 6.89 -11.76 3.07
CA LYS A 2 7.35 -13.11 3.44
C LYS A 2 6.77 -13.60 4.76
N SER A 3 5.95 -12.78 5.41
CA SER A 3 5.25 -13.17 6.63
C SER A 3 4.10 -14.14 6.33
N GLU A 4 3.73 -14.93 7.31
CA GLU A 4 2.55 -15.77 7.26
C GLU A 4 1.28 -14.94 7.47
N GLY A 5 0.12 -15.45 7.04
CA GLY A 5 -1.16 -14.76 7.16
C GLY A 5 -1.64 -14.15 5.85
N ASP A 6 -2.83 -13.57 5.86
CA ASP A 6 -3.40 -12.90 4.70
C ASP A 6 -2.83 -11.50 4.56
N PHE A 7 -2.29 -11.22 3.38
CA PHE A 7 -1.76 -9.92 3.05
C PHE A 7 -2.81 -9.11 2.29
N VAL A 8 -3.37 -8.13 2.94
CA VAL A 8 -4.30 -7.17 2.34
C VAL A 8 -3.65 -5.80 2.33
N GLN A 9 -3.35 -5.31 1.15
CA GLN A 9 -2.77 -3.98 0.99
C GLN A 9 -3.82 -2.90 1.04
N LEU A 10 -3.43 -1.75 1.57
CA LEU A 10 -4.18 -0.52 1.48
C LEU A 10 -5.64 -0.68 1.93
N ARG A 11 -5.80 -1.02 3.20
CA ARG A 11 -7.13 -1.13 3.81
C ARG A 11 -7.77 0.25 3.98
N PRO A 12 -9.13 0.33 3.97
CA PRO A 12 -9.81 1.54 4.40
C PRO A 12 -9.39 1.93 5.81
N LEU A 13 -9.19 3.23 6.02
CA LEU A 13 -8.80 3.75 7.32
C LEU A 13 -9.91 3.53 8.36
N ASN A 14 -9.55 3.02 9.52
CA ASN A 14 -10.48 2.88 10.64
C ASN A 14 -10.79 4.25 11.25
N LYS A 15 -11.94 4.82 10.92
CA LYS A 15 -12.41 6.12 11.44
C LYS A 15 -12.86 6.08 12.91
N ASN A 16 -13.03 4.88 13.48
CA ASN A 16 -13.57 4.69 14.85
C ASN A 16 -12.50 4.31 15.88
N ARG A 17 -11.31 4.89 15.78
CA ARG A 17 -10.15 4.62 16.66
C ARG A 17 -10.34 5.06 18.10
N LYS A 18 -11.37 4.62 18.78
CA LYS A 18 -11.55 4.82 20.23
C LYS A 18 -10.96 3.66 21.04
N GLY A 19 -9.69 3.29 20.79
CA GLY A 19 -8.93 2.39 21.66
C GLY A 19 -9.51 0.99 21.90
N LYS A 20 -10.60 0.61 21.27
CA LYS A 20 -11.17 -0.73 21.34
C LYS A 20 -10.84 -1.48 20.05
N LYS A 21 -10.25 -2.66 20.18
CA LYS A 21 -10.05 -3.62 19.10
C LYS A 21 -11.39 -3.90 18.42
N ASP A 22 -11.76 -3.13 17.44
CA ASP A 22 -12.82 -3.51 16.53
C ASP A 22 -12.22 -4.52 15.54
N LYS A 23 -12.43 -5.81 15.84
CA LYS A 23 -11.93 -6.92 15.03
C LYS A 23 -12.43 -6.89 13.57
N LYS A 24 -13.37 -6.00 13.25
CA LYS A 24 -13.94 -5.84 11.91
C LYS A 24 -13.26 -4.73 11.10
N ASN A 25 -12.56 -3.81 11.75
CA ASN A 25 -11.93 -2.65 11.13
C ASN A 25 -10.43 -2.63 11.38
N ILE A 26 -9.73 -3.62 10.84
CA ILE A 26 -8.27 -3.72 10.90
C ILE A 26 -7.69 -2.85 9.79
N ASP A 27 -6.78 -1.97 10.15
CA ASP A 27 -5.96 -1.18 9.23
C ASP A 27 -4.48 -1.22 9.63
N GLU A 28 -3.62 -0.58 8.87
CA GLU A 28 -2.18 -0.55 9.11
C GLU A 28 -1.82 0.11 10.45
N ALA A 29 -2.64 1.05 10.93
CA ALA A 29 -2.41 1.70 12.22
C ALA A 29 -2.76 0.78 13.40
N THR A 30 -3.82 -0.02 13.30
CA THR A 30 -4.17 -1.01 14.32
C THR A 30 -3.15 -2.13 14.39
N ASP A 31 -2.64 -2.59 13.24
CA ASP A 31 -1.57 -3.58 13.17
C ASP A 31 -0.27 -3.03 13.80
N THR A 32 0.02 -1.74 13.59
CA THR A 32 1.18 -1.08 14.21
C THR A 32 1.01 -0.93 15.72
N TYR A 33 -0.18 -0.61 16.19
CA TYR A 33 -0.47 -0.55 17.62
C TYR A 33 -0.16 -1.89 18.29
N ASP A 34 -0.70 -2.99 17.75
CA ASP A 34 -0.47 -4.33 18.28
C ASP A 34 1.02 -4.74 18.19
N THR A 35 1.73 -4.31 17.15
CA THR A 35 3.17 -4.52 17.01
C THR A 35 3.96 -3.82 18.11
N ILE A 36 3.64 -2.56 18.41
CA ILE A 36 4.30 -1.80 19.49
C ILE A 36 4.01 -2.44 20.85
N GLU A 37 2.75 -2.82 21.10
CA GLU A 37 2.39 -3.56 22.33
C GLU A 37 3.23 -4.82 22.49
N TRP A 38 3.36 -5.60 21.42
CA TRP A 38 4.17 -6.81 21.47
C TRP A 38 5.64 -6.49 21.76
N LEU A 39 6.21 -5.50 21.10
CA LEU A 39 7.62 -5.12 21.26
C LEU A 39 7.94 -4.70 22.70
N ILE A 40 7.14 -3.84 23.32
CA ILE A 40 7.42 -3.34 24.67
C ILE A 40 7.28 -4.43 25.74
N HIS A 41 6.47 -5.46 25.49
CA HIS A 41 6.26 -6.55 26.45
C HIS A 41 7.19 -7.75 26.25
N HIS A 42 7.79 -7.92 25.07
CA HIS A 42 8.56 -9.11 24.72
C HIS A 42 10.04 -8.83 24.40
N THR A 43 10.45 -7.56 24.47
CA THR A 43 11.85 -7.19 24.27
C THR A 43 12.38 -6.38 25.46
N HIS A 44 13.71 -6.32 25.60
CA HIS A 44 14.34 -5.43 26.57
C HIS A 44 14.36 -3.98 26.07
N SER A 45 13.18 -3.37 25.99
CA SER A 45 13.04 -1.98 25.55
C SER A 45 12.86 -1.04 26.74
N ASN A 46 13.11 0.25 26.49
CA ASN A 46 12.80 1.32 27.45
C ASN A 46 11.38 1.85 27.29
N GLU A 47 10.50 1.11 26.63
CA GLU A 47 9.11 1.44 26.35
C GLU A 47 8.94 2.76 25.55
N ARG A 48 9.95 3.13 24.80
CA ARG A 48 9.94 4.32 23.92
C ARG A 48 10.23 3.87 22.50
N VAL A 49 9.25 3.99 21.63
CA VAL A 49 9.31 3.52 20.25
C VAL A 49 9.36 4.71 19.30
N GLY A 50 10.25 4.62 18.33
CA GLY A 50 10.28 5.48 17.16
C GLY A 50 10.05 4.65 15.90
N THR A 51 9.39 5.22 14.91
CA THR A 51 9.21 4.58 13.60
C THR A 51 9.74 5.47 12.49
N TRP A 52 10.26 4.86 11.45
CA TRP A 52 10.66 5.53 10.23
C TRP A 52 10.47 4.63 9.03
N GLY A 53 10.36 5.20 7.85
CA GLY A 53 10.27 4.45 6.61
C GLY A 53 10.30 5.37 5.41
N ILE A 54 10.67 4.83 4.26
CA ILE A 54 10.83 5.57 3.00
C ILE A 54 9.85 4.98 1.97
N SER A 55 9.18 5.81 1.16
CA SER A 55 8.29 5.40 0.08
C SER A 55 7.08 4.61 0.62
N TYR A 56 6.92 3.34 0.27
CA TYR A 56 5.84 2.48 0.77
C TYR A 56 5.94 2.27 2.29
N GLU A 57 7.13 2.07 2.81
CA GLU A 57 7.39 2.02 4.25
C GLU A 57 7.18 3.40 4.90
N GLY A 58 7.34 4.49 4.13
CA GLY A 58 6.93 5.83 4.54
C GLY A 58 5.43 5.95 4.76
N PHE A 59 4.62 5.30 3.92
CA PHE A 59 3.18 5.17 4.17
C PHE A 59 2.90 4.46 5.51
N TYR A 60 3.56 3.34 5.80
CA TYR A 60 3.42 2.67 7.10
C TYR A 60 3.84 3.57 8.27
N ALA A 61 4.92 4.33 8.11
CA ALA A 61 5.32 5.30 9.14
C ALA A 61 4.26 6.38 9.35
N THR A 62 3.62 6.89 8.29
CA THR A 62 2.50 7.82 8.40
C THR A 62 1.31 7.20 9.13
N MET A 63 0.96 5.96 8.80
CA MET A 63 -0.11 5.23 9.48
C MET A 63 0.20 5.00 10.96
N THR A 64 1.49 4.80 11.30
CA THR A 64 1.94 4.70 12.69
C THR A 64 1.63 5.97 13.48
N ALA A 65 1.78 7.16 12.88
CA ALA A 65 1.47 8.43 13.55
C ALA A 65 0.02 8.48 14.06
N SER A 66 -0.89 7.82 13.36
CA SER A 66 -2.31 7.78 13.69
C SER A 66 -2.71 6.64 14.65
N CYS A 67 -1.79 5.74 15.04
CA CYS A 67 -2.11 4.63 15.94
C CYS A 67 -2.32 5.02 17.40
N ASN A 68 -1.89 6.22 17.79
CA ASN A 68 -2.04 6.81 19.14
C ASN A 68 -1.52 5.91 20.28
N HIS A 69 -0.47 5.14 20.04
CA HIS A 69 0.12 4.28 21.06
C HIS A 69 0.93 5.11 22.07
N PRO A 70 0.77 4.93 23.41
CA PRO A 70 1.45 5.74 24.40
C PRO A 70 2.98 5.61 24.38
N ALA A 71 3.51 4.44 23.98
CA ALA A 71 4.94 4.23 23.84
C ALA A 71 5.53 4.88 22.58
N LEU A 72 4.73 5.25 21.58
CA LEU A 72 5.21 5.92 20.38
C LEU A 72 5.64 7.34 20.70
N LYS A 73 6.91 7.69 20.40
CA LYS A 73 7.50 8.99 20.73
C LYS A 73 7.95 9.79 19.51
N ALA A 74 8.23 9.13 18.41
CA ALA A 74 8.68 9.80 17.19
C ALA A 74 8.27 9.00 15.95
N VAL A 75 7.94 9.71 14.88
CA VAL A 75 7.63 9.14 13.56
C VAL A 75 8.35 9.96 12.50
N SER A 76 9.07 9.28 11.60
CA SER A 76 9.81 9.91 10.51
C SER A 76 9.42 9.29 9.16
N PRO A 77 8.28 9.67 8.57
CA PRO A 77 7.93 9.26 7.22
C PRO A 77 8.78 10.03 6.20
N GLN A 78 9.39 9.32 5.27
CA GLN A 78 10.21 9.90 4.20
C GLN A 78 9.57 9.58 2.86
N ALA A 79 9.30 10.59 2.05
CA ALA A 79 8.59 10.44 0.77
C ALA A 79 7.38 9.47 0.85
N PRO A 80 6.49 9.64 1.83
CA PRO A 80 5.38 8.71 2.04
C PRO A 80 4.33 8.83 0.95
N VAL A 81 3.72 7.71 0.59
CA VAL A 81 2.48 7.72 -0.20
C VAL A 81 1.32 8.03 0.74
N THR A 82 0.76 9.22 0.68
CA THR A 82 -0.34 9.64 1.56
C THR A 82 -1.68 9.69 0.83
N ASP A 83 -1.68 10.03 -0.45
CA ASP A 83 -2.84 10.00 -1.33
C ASP A 83 -2.53 9.08 -2.51
N TRP A 84 -3.13 7.92 -2.51
CA TRP A 84 -2.88 6.89 -3.51
C TRP A 84 -3.40 7.22 -4.90
N PHE A 85 -4.32 8.16 -5.00
CA PHE A 85 -4.87 8.59 -6.28
C PHE A 85 -4.16 9.82 -6.84
N ARG A 86 -3.94 10.85 -6.00
CA ARG A 86 -3.43 12.15 -6.45
C ARG A 86 -1.92 12.28 -6.32
N GLY A 87 -1.29 11.39 -5.60
CA GLY A 87 0.11 11.49 -5.18
C GLY A 87 1.14 10.92 -6.15
N ASP A 88 0.85 10.91 -7.45
CA ASP A 88 1.74 10.46 -8.53
C ASP A 88 2.09 8.97 -8.55
N ASP A 89 1.60 8.18 -7.59
CA ASP A 89 1.89 6.75 -7.55
C ASP A 89 1.00 5.94 -8.49
N ARG A 90 -0.28 6.29 -8.60
CA ARG A 90 -1.23 5.60 -9.49
C ARG A 90 -1.80 6.51 -10.55
N HIS A 91 -1.97 7.78 -10.23
CA HIS A 91 -2.47 8.78 -11.16
C HIS A 91 -1.67 10.06 -11.00
N HIS A 92 -1.42 10.74 -12.12
CA HIS A 92 -0.87 12.09 -12.16
C HIS A 92 -1.85 13.00 -12.88
N ASN A 93 -2.41 13.97 -12.18
CA ASN A 93 -3.45 14.86 -12.72
C ASN A 93 -4.63 14.13 -13.38
N GLY A 94 -5.01 12.97 -12.82
CA GLY A 94 -6.07 12.12 -13.35
C GLY A 94 -5.63 11.09 -14.41
N ALA A 95 -4.42 11.20 -14.94
CA ALA A 95 -3.87 10.21 -15.87
C ALA A 95 -3.28 9.01 -15.10
N PHE A 96 -3.69 7.80 -15.48
CA PHE A 96 -3.20 6.58 -14.86
C PHE A 96 -1.73 6.30 -15.20
N THR A 97 -0.90 6.06 -14.18
CA THR A 97 0.54 5.78 -14.34
C THR A 97 0.76 4.29 -14.61
N LEU A 98 0.46 3.86 -15.84
CA LEU A 98 0.42 2.46 -16.23
C LEU A 98 1.75 1.73 -16.00
N LEU A 99 2.86 2.28 -16.48
CA LEU A 99 4.18 1.63 -16.39
C LEU A 99 4.63 1.43 -14.96
N GLN A 100 4.47 2.46 -14.12
CA GLN A 100 4.83 2.38 -12.71
C GLN A 100 3.96 1.35 -11.99
N THR A 101 2.66 1.38 -12.24
CA THR A 101 1.70 0.49 -11.58
C THR A 101 1.96 -0.98 -11.95
N THR A 102 2.10 -1.29 -13.22
CA THR A 102 2.37 -2.67 -13.69
C THR A 102 3.73 -3.21 -13.27
N ASN A 103 4.72 -2.34 -13.04
CA ASN A 103 6.02 -2.75 -12.51
C ASN A 103 6.02 -2.95 -10.99
N PHE A 104 5.25 -2.16 -10.27
CA PHE A 104 5.31 -2.11 -8.81
C PHE A 104 4.36 -3.12 -8.15
N LEU A 105 3.12 -3.24 -8.61
CA LEU A 105 2.12 -4.09 -7.98
C LEU A 105 2.57 -5.57 -7.86
N PRO A 106 3.10 -6.21 -8.91
CA PRO A 106 3.50 -7.60 -8.80
C PRO A 106 4.62 -7.86 -7.79
N ARG A 107 5.34 -6.81 -7.37
CA ARG A 107 6.36 -6.91 -6.32
C ARG A 107 5.76 -6.89 -4.91
N LEU A 108 4.57 -6.32 -4.78
CA LEU A 108 3.88 -6.18 -3.50
C LEU A 108 2.87 -7.31 -3.28
N GLU A 109 2.20 -7.73 -4.33
CA GLU A 109 1.15 -8.73 -4.27
C GLU A 109 1.74 -10.14 -4.50
N GLY A 110 1.54 -10.98 -3.53
CA GLY A 110 1.89 -12.40 -3.59
C GLY A 110 3.17 -12.79 -2.84
N ARG A 111 3.06 -13.90 -2.15
CA ARG A 111 4.16 -14.58 -1.43
C ARG A 111 5.22 -15.11 -2.40
N ASN A 112 4.83 -15.39 -3.60
CA ASN A 112 5.71 -15.72 -4.72
C ASN A 112 5.92 -14.45 -5.50
N MET A 113 7.01 -13.76 -5.25
CA MET A 113 7.51 -12.71 -6.13
C MET A 113 7.88 -13.35 -7.47
N GLY A 114 6.87 -13.74 -8.24
CA GLY A 114 7.02 -14.09 -9.63
C GLY A 114 7.69 -12.93 -10.36
N LYS A 115 8.33 -13.22 -11.47
CA LYS A 115 8.84 -12.19 -12.35
C LYS A 115 7.64 -11.32 -12.74
N GLY A 116 7.64 -10.05 -12.32
CA GLY A 116 6.50 -9.17 -12.54
C GLY A 116 6.11 -9.08 -14.01
N VAL A 117 4.88 -8.65 -14.27
CA VAL A 117 4.31 -8.50 -15.63
C VAL A 117 5.26 -7.76 -16.57
N MET A 118 6.00 -6.78 -16.07
CA MET A 118 7.03 -6.06 -16.85
C MET A 118 8.06 -7.00 -17.48
N HIS A 119 8.47 -8.05 -16.79
CA HIS A 119 9.46 -8.99 -17.33
C HIS A 119 8.90 -9.85 -18.47
N GLN A 120 7.59 -10.00 -18.52
CA GLN A 120 6.92 -10.70 -19.62
C GLN A 120 6.69 -9.79 -20.83
N ILE A 121 6.46 -8.50 -20.59
CA ILE A 121 6.12 -7.49 -21.60
C ILE A 121 7.39 -6.91 -22.25
N VAL A 122 8.36 -6.50 -21.42
CA VAL A 122 9.52 -5.72 -21.89
C VAL A 122 10.58 -6.65 -22.47
N LYS A 123 10.72 -6.60 -23.79
CA LYS A 123 11.73 -7.37 -24.56
C LYS A 123 12.81 -6.46 -25.15
N ASN A 124 12.44 -5.25 -25.55
CA ASN A 124 13.32 -4.29 -26.21
C ASN A 124 13.39 -2.99 -25.42
N ASP A 125 12.36 -2.18 -25.49
CA ASP A 125 12.23 -0.96 -24.74
C ASP A 125 10.81 -0.81 -24.20
N VAL A 126 10.69 -0.23 -23.00
CA VAL A 126 9.44 -0.16 -22.25
C VAL A 126 8.33 0.54 -23.03
N TYR A 127 8.63 1.66 -23.68
CA TYR A 127 7.64 2.47 -24.39
C TYR A 127 7.10 1.71 -25.60
N THR A 128 7.97 1.25 -26.45
CA THR A 128 7.62 0.54 -27.70
C THR A 128 6.85 -0.74 -27.40
N ASP A 129 7.33 -1.52 -26.41
CA ASP A 129 6.70 -2.78 -26.06
C ASP A 129 5.30 -2.57 -25.50
N PHE A 130 5.10 -1.59 -24.59
CA PHE A 130 3.76 -1.24 -24.09
C PHE A 130 2.84 -0.69 -25.16
N LEU A 131 3.36 0.14 -26.07
CA LEU A 131 2.57 0.67 -27.18
C LEU A 131 2.09 -0.45 -28.11
N SER A 132 2.88 -1.51 -28.28
CA SER A 132 2.55 -2.67 -29.13
C SER A 132 1.47 -3.58 -28.55
N ILE A 133 1.21 -3.52 -27.23
CA ILE A 133 0.18 -4.35 -26.60
C ILE A 133 -1.23 -3.96 -27.04
N GLY A 134 -1.44 -2.68 -27.37
CA GLY A 134 -2.73 -2.17 -27.82
C GLY A 134 -3.55 -1.51 -26.73
N THR A 135 -4.56 -2.21 -26.19
CA THR A 135 -5.51 -1.62 -25.25
C THR A 135 -5.21 -1.97 -23.80
N PHE A 136 -5.79 -1.18 -22.86
CA PHE A 136 -5.73 -1.49 -21.43
C PHE A 136 -6.28 -2.90 -21.09
N LYS A 137 -7.27 -3.36 -21.87
CA LYS A 137 -7.82 -4.72 -21.72
C LYS A 137 -6.79 -5.81 -22.04
N ASP A 138 -5.92 -5.56 -23.01
CA ASP A 138 -4.87 -6.50 -23.37
C ASP A 138 -3.81 -6.59 -22.28
N ILE A 139 -3.50 -5.46 -21.64
CA ILE A 139 -2.64 -5.41 -20.46
C ILE A 139 -3.30 -6.14 -19.28
N ASP A 140 -4.60 -5.96 -19.07
CA ASP A 140 -5.37 -6.67 -18.04
C ASP A 140 -5.27 -8.20 -18.22
N ASN A 141 -5.31 -8.68 -19.45
CA ASN A 141 -5.15 -10.10 -19.73
C ASN A 141 -3.75 -10.63 -19.35
N LEU A 142 -2.71 -9.83 -19.48
CA LEU A 142 -1.34 -10.19 -19.07
C LEU A 142 -1.16 -10.18 -17.55
N VAL A 143 -1.91 -9.34 -16.84
CA VAL A 143 -1.86 -9.21 -15.38
C VAL A 143 -2.75 -10.26 -14.68
N ARG A 144 -3.69 -10.87 -15.40
CA ARG A 144 -4.74 -11.75 -14.83
C ARG A 144 -4.24 -13.00 -14.09
N ASP A 145 -3.04 -13.48 -14.37
CA ASP A 145 -2.47 -14.66 -13.70
C ASP A 145 -1.97 -14.35 -12.28
N THR A 146 -2.13 -13.13 -11.85
CA THR A 146 -1.80 -12.73 -10.50
C THR A 146 -3.10 -12.55 -9.72
N THR A 147 -3.19 -13.09 -8.52
CA THR A 147 -4.28 -12.90 -7.56
C THR A 147 -4.34 -11.44 -7.06
N GLU A 148 -4.24 -10.48 -7.98
CA GLU A 148 -3.95 -9.08 -7.69
C GLU A 148 -5.21 -8.32 -7.31
N THR A 149 -5.49 -8.33 -6.03
CA THR A 149 -6.60 -7.55 -5.46
C THR A 149 -6.42 -6.06 -5.74
N MET A 150 -5.20 -5.53 -5.65
CA MET A 150 -4.93 -4.11 -5.87
C MET A 150 -5.12 -3.71 -7.34
N TRP A 151 -4.65 -4.51 -8.30
CA TRP A 151 -4.89 -4.26 -9.72
C TRP A 151 -6.39 -4.17 -10.04
N ASN A 152 -7.16 -5.15 -9.54
CA ASN A 152 -8.60 -5.14 -9.72
C ASN A 152 -9.27 -3.93 -9.06
N ASN A 153 -8.82 -3.53 -7.88
CA ASN A 153 -9.31 -2.35 -7.20
C ASN A 153 -9.04 -1.07 -8.01
N ILE A 154 -7.82 -0.87 -8.51
CA ILE A 154 -7.48 0.29 -9.35
C ILE A 154 -8.34 0.32 -10.62
N LYS A 155 -8.48 -0.82 -11.28
CA LYS A 155 -9.28 -0.94 -12.50
C LYS A 155 -10.77 -0.64 -12.26
N ASN A 156 -11.31 -1.07 -11.13
CA ASN A 156 -12.70 -0.85 -10.78
C ASN A 156 -12.99 0.57 -10.25
N HIS A 157 -11.95 1.29 -9.83
CA HIS A 157 -12.01 2.66 -9.31
C HIS A 157 -11.14 3.63 -10.12
N PRO A 158 -11.44 3.83 -11.42
CA PRO A 158 -10.62 4.66 -12.31
C PRO A 158 -10.71 6.16 -11.99
N ASN A 159 -11.70 6.57 -11.21
CA ASN A 159 -11.91 7.96 -10.80
C ASN A 159 -11.70 8.11 -9.29
N PHE A 160 -11.50 9.36 -8.84
CA PHE A 160 -11.38 9.67 -7.42
C PHE A 160 -12.73 9.55 -6.71
N ASP A 161 -13.05 8.34 -6.30
CA ASP A 161 -14.28 7.97 -5.61
C ASP A 161 -14.05 7.68 -4.12
N GLU A 162 -15.06 7.09 -3.46
CA GLU A 162 -15.00 6.78 -2.04
C GLU A 162 -13.93 5.73 -1.71
N PHE A 163 -13.64 4.79 -2.62
CA PHE A 163 -12.57 3.83 -2.45
C PHE A 163 -11.22 4.51 -2.12
N TRP A 164 -10.86 5.55 -2.87
CA TRP A 164 -9.62 6.30 -2.66
C TRP A 164 -9.67 7.20 -1.43
N LYS A 165 -10.82 7.86 -1.20
CA LYS A 165 -11.00 8.76 -0.05
C LYS A 165 -10.87 8.03 1.29
N GLU A 166 -11.38 6.83 1.37
CA GLU A 166 -11.27 6.01 2.59
C GLU A 166 -9.85 5.55 2.88
N ARG A 167 -8.95 5.66 1.92
CA ARG A 167 -7.54 5.23 2.00
C ARG A 167 -6.55 6.39 2.04
N ASP A 168 -7.04 7.60 2.09
CA ASP A 168 -6.23 8.82 2.18
C ASP A 168 -5.69 9.01 3.60
N ALA A 169 -4.39 8.73 3.79
CA ALA A 169 -3.74 8.81 5.10
C ALA A 169 -3.81 10.20 5.73
N ARG A 170 -3.95 11.27 4.94
CA ARG A 170 -4.07 12.65 5.43
C ARG A 170 -5.34 12.88 6.26
N THR A 171 -6.35 12.06 6.08
CA THR A 171 -7.62 12.16 6.83
C THR A 171 -7.56 11.51 8.20
N SER A 172 -6.46 10.83 8.53
CA SER A 172 -6.29 10.06 9.76
C SER A 172 -5.31 10.67 10.76
N CYS A 173 -4.61 11.74 10.40
CA CYS A 173 -3.65 12.46 11.25
C CYS A 173 -4.27 13.69 11.89
#